data_1fe566ecbef3f8daceb24755ed540da2
#
_entry.id   1fe566ecbef3f8daceb24755ed540da2
#
_cell.length_a   1.000
_cell.length_b   1.000
_cell.length_c   1.000
_cell.angle_alpha   90.00
_cell.angle_beta   90.00
_cell.angle_gamma   90.00
#
_symmetry.space_group_name_H-M   'P 1'
#
loop_
_entity.id
_entity.type
_entity.pdbx_description
1 polymer ?
#
loop_
_entity_poly.entity_id
_entity_poly.type
_entity_poly.pdbx_seq_one_letter_code
_entity_poly.pdbx_strand_id
1 'polypeptide(L)'
;MAIFNFFGNIFGYLLWFLYEIFHNYGIAIILFTLVTKILMIPFSIKQQKSMASQMKMAAKQRELQQKYANDREKMNAELQKLYQKENYNPMGGCATSLLPFPIMIGIYYSVIYPLQNTLHIAKSSIADATAVFSKIPGVSMNSQYLELEVMRHFPVLKDYFVSNNIFNAEEVAKIENFSEGFHFLGMDMLAIPQQSSFSSMLWVIPVLCLVSYFVVQWVSQKMSGQQQQQGCMKIMFIALPLFSAYWAYIMPAAVGLYWVVSSVLQIVQTIVLHKMYSPAKVAAYNEASHLLLMEEEEGKVKPLPQEVQEKIAEKLAPKEVITEKAYTNANTGDTKKKKSAGKSGKSSDYMGAKK
;
A
#
# COMPACT_ATOMS: atom_id res chain seq x y z
N MET A 1 1.20 20.78 -3.32
CA MET A 1 1.66 21.33 -2.02
C MET A 1 0.55 21.31 -0.95
N ALA A 2 -0.69 21.79 -1.19
CA ALA A 2 -1.75 21.89 -0.16
C ALA A 2 -2.10 20.57 0.55
N ILE A 3 -2.23 19.46 -0.20
CA ILE A 3 -2.56 18.12 0.36
C ILE A 3 -1.45 17.61 1.31
N PHE A 4 -0.20 17.84 0.98
CA PHE A 4 0.93 17.38 1.80
C PHE A 4 1.04 18.17 3.10
N ASN A 5 0.83 19.49 3.04
CA ASN A 5 0.74 20.34 4.23
C ASN A 5 -0.45 19.98 5.13
N PHE A 6 -1.57 19.54 4.55
CA PHE A 6 -2.72 19.06 5.34
C PHE A 6 -2.33 17.87 6.23
N PHE A 7 -1.65 16.87 5.65
CA PHE A 7 -1.15 15.73 6.43
C PHE A 7 -0.07 16.17 7.43
N GLY A 8 0.85 17.07 7.01
CA GLY A 8 1.86 17.63 7.88
C GLY A 8 1.28 18.32 9.10
N ASN A 9 0.23 19.11 8.91
CA ASN A 9 -0.46 19.82 9.99
C ASN A 9 -1.13 18.86 10.98
N ILE A 10 -1.91 17.88 10.50
CA ILE A 10 -2.57 16.88 11.36
C ILE A 10 -1.56 16.10 12.18
N PHE A 11 -0.52 15.60 11.54
CA PHE A 11 0.50 14.80 12.21
C PHE A 11 1.42 15.65 13.06
N GLY A 12 1.60 16.91 12.68
CA GLY A 12 2.32 17.89 13.49
C GLY A 12 1.66 18.15 14.85
N TYR A 13 0.33 18.26 14.92
CA TYR A 13 -0.38 18.35 16.20
C TYR A 13 -0.13 17.17 17.11
N LEU A 14 -0.18 15.95 16.55
CA LEU A 14 0.11 14.73 17.33
C LEU A 14 1.57 14.73 17.81
N LEU A 15 2.50 15.11 16.92
CA LEU A 15 3.92 15.16 17.24
C LEU A 15 4.22 16.20 18.31
N TRP A 16 3.62 17.40 18.19
CA TRP A 16 3.73 18.46 19.18
C TRP A 16 3.17 18.04 20.54
N PHE A 17 1.97 17.44 20.57
CA PHE A 17 1.36 16.92 21.79
C PHE A 17 2.26 15.90 22.52
N LEU A 18 2.88 14.99 21.78
CA LEU A 18 3.81 14.02 22.34
C LEU A 18 5.11 14.69 22.82
N TYR A 19 5.56 15.71 22.11
CA TYR A 19 6.72 16.48 22.51
C TYR A 19 6.49 17.24 23.84
N GLU A 20 5.35 17.88 24.00
CA GLU A 20 4.97 18.59 25.24
C GLU A 20 4.97 17.67 26.48
N ILE A 21 4.71 16.40 26.31
CA ILE A 21 4.73 15.42 27.42
C ILE A 21 6.16 14.99 27.76
N PHE A 22 6.99 14.76 26.77
CA PHE A 22 8.29 14.12 26.94
C PHE A 22 9.49 15.06 26.80
N HIS A 23 9.30 16.27 26.32
CA HIS A 23 10.33 17.29 26.05
C HIS A 23 11.55 16.73 25.30
N ASN A 24 11.34 15.72 24.47
CA ASN A 24 12.37 15.10 23.65
C ASN A 24 11.81 14.68 22.30
N TYR A 25 12.35 15.26 21.23
CA TYR A 25 11.83 15.06 19.88
C TYR A 25 12.01 13.63 19.34
N GLY A 26 13.12 12.97 19.69
CA GLY A 26 13.34 11.58 19.32
C GLY A 26 12.34 10.64 19.97
N ILE A 27 12.03 10.84 21.26
CA ILE A 27 10.99 10.09 21.97
C ILE A 27 9.61 10.37 21.37
N ALA A 28 9.31 11.62 21.06
CA ALA A 28 8.06 12.01 20.42
C ALA A 28 7.87 11.29 19.08
N ILE A 29 8.91 11.18 18.26
CA ILE A 29 8.89 10.43 16.99
C ILE A 29 8.66 8.94 17.21
N ILE A 30 9.31 8.33 18.19
CA ILE A 30 9.11 6.91 18.51
C ILE A 30 7.66 6.63 18.90
N LEU A 31 7.10 7.44 19.80
CA LEU A 31 5.72 7.30 20.26
C LEU A 31 4.71 7.63 19.15
N PHE A 32 4.96 8.66 18.37
CA PHE A 32 4.18 8.98 17.17
C PHE A 32 4.12 7.76 16.22
N THR A 33 5.27 7.13 15.99
CA THR A 33 5.35 5.94 15.13
C THR A 33 4.55 4.78 15.71
N LEU A 34 4.62 4.57 17.01
CA LEU A 34 3.86 3.53 17.70
C LEU A 34 2.35 3.78 17.59
N VAL A 35 1.88 5.00 17.88
CA VAL A 35 0.47 5.38 17.79
C VAL A 35 -0.04 5.19 16.35
N THR A 36 0.68 5.69 15.36
CA THR A 36 0.29 5.54 13.95
C THR A 36 0.27 4.08 13.51
N LYS A 37 1.20 3.25 13.97
CA LYS A 37 1.19 1.79 13.69
C LYS A 37 -0.01 1.10 14.33
N ILE A 38 -0.39 1.46 15.55
CA ILE A 38 -1.58 0.92 16.22
C ILE A 38 -2.85 1.30 15.43
N LEU A 39 -2.99 2.57 15.05
CA LEU A 39 -4.12 3.03 14.23
C LEU A 39 -4.19 2.32 12.87
N MET A 40 -3.05 1.88 12.33
CA MET A 40 -2.96 1.16 11.06
C MET A 40 -3.20 -0.35 11.17
N ILE A 41 -3.37 -0.93 12.37
CA ILE A 41 -3.58 -2.37 12.54
C ILE A 41 -4.75 -2.90 11.67
N PRO A 42 -5.95 -2.29 11.64
CA PRO A 42 -7.06 -2.82 10.84
C PRO A 42 -6.73 -2.86 9.34
N PHE A 43 -5.98 -1.87 8.84
CA PHE A 43 -5.52 -1.88 7.46
C PHE A 43 -4.45 -2.94 7.20
N SER A 44 -3.54 -3.13 8.14
CA SER A 44 -2.50 -4.16 8.06
C SER A 44 -3.09 -5.57 8.08
N ILE A 45 -4.18 -5.81 8.81
CA ILE A 45 -4.93 -7.06 8.75
C ILE A 45 -5.52 -7.29 7.36
N LYS A 46 -6.14 -6.27 6.75
CA LYS A 46 -6.65 -6.36 5.38
C LYS A 46 -5.53 -6.64 4.38
N GLN A 47 -4.38 -5.98 4.53
CA GLN A 47 -3.20 -6.21 3.71
C GLN A 47 -2.69 -7.65 3.85
N GLN A 48 -2.62 -8.18 5.08
CA GLN A 48 -2.19 -9.56 5.32
C GLN A 48 -3.14 -10.58 4.69
N LYS A 49 -4.45 -10.36 4.78
CA LYS A 49 -5.45 -11.20 4.10
C LYS A 49 -5.31 -11.15 2.57
N SER A 50 -5.06 -9.97 2.01
CA SER A 50 -4.79 -9.78 0.58
C SER A 50 -3.52 -10.50 0.15
N MET A 51 -2.43 -10.43 0.92
CA MET A 51 -1.21 -11.19 0.66
C MET A 51 -1.45 -12.70 0.65
N ALA A 52 -2.24 -13.23 1.57
CA ALA A 52 -2.58 -14.64 1.60
C ALA A 52 -3.32 -15.09 0.32
N SER A 53 -4.24 -14.27 -0.17
CA SER A 53 -4.92 -14.50 -1.46
C SER A 53 -3.95 -14.46 -2.64
N GLN A 54 -3.02 -13.50 -2.65
CA GLN A 54 -1.98 -13.40 -3.69
C GLN A 54 -1.07 -14.63 -3.71
N MET A 55 -0.74 -15.21 -2.55
CA MET A 55 0.08 -16.42 -2.46
C MET A 55 -0.60 -17.64 -3.10
N LYS A 56 -1.91 -17.82 -2.85
CA LYS A 56 -2.71 -18.87 -3.51
C LYS A 56 -2.68 -18.70 -5.03
N MET A 57 -2.84 -17.45 -5.49
CA MET A 57 -2.79 -17.14 -6.91
C MET A 57 -1.40 -17.34 -7.51
N ALA A 58 -0.34 -16.97 -6.79
CA ALA A 58 1.05 -17.15 -7.25
C ALA A 58 1.41 -18.62 -7.48
N ALA A 59 0.86 -19.56 -6.70
CA ALA A 59 1.05 -20.98 -6.93
C ALA A 59 0.43 -21.42 -8.29
N LYS A 60 -0.82 -21.03 -8.55
CA LYS A 60 -1.50 -21.33 -9.83
C LYS A 60 -0.81 -20.67 -11.04
N GLN A 61 -0.30 -19.44 -10.86
CA GLN A 61 0.49 -18.77 -11.90
C GLN A 61 1.76 -19.53 -12.24
N ARG A 62 2.46 -20.08 -11.24
CA ARG A 62 3.68 -20.89 -11.47
C ARG A 62 3.39 -22.15 -12.25
N GLU A 63 2.30 -22.85 -11.96
CA GLU A 63 1.87 -24.02 -12.72
C GLU A 63 1.63 -23.65 -14.19
N LEU A 64 0.95 -22.54 -14.46
CA LEU A 64 0.74 -22.05 -15.83
C LEU A 64 2.06 -21.64 -16.51
N GLN A 65 2.95 -20.96 -15.79
CA GLN A 65 4.26 -20.58 -16.32
C GLN A 65 5.12 -21.80 -16.68
N GLN A 66 5.08 -22.85 -15.87
CA GLN A 66 5.78 -24.12 -16.18
C GLN A 66 5.13 -24.84 -17.37
N LYS A 67 3.81 -24.86 -17.44
CA LYS A 67 3.06 -25.53 -18.50
C LYS A 67 3.23 -24.86 -19.87
N TYR A 68 3.33 -23.55 -19.90
CA TYR A 68 3.42 -22.74 -21.12
C TYR A 68 4.76 -21.98 -21.23
N ALA A 69 5.85 -22.57 -20.72
CA ALA A 69 7.17 -21.93 -20.67
C ALA A 69 7.67 -21.42 -22.03
N ASN A 70 7.30 -22.11 -23.10
CA ASN A 70 7.74 -21.81 -24.47
C ASN A 70 6.71 -21.01 -25.31
N ASP A 71 5.53 -20.70 -24.75
CA ASP A 71 4.44 -20.01 -25.47
C ASP A 71 3.89 -18.86 -24.60
N ARG A 72 4.50 -17.70 -24.77
CA ARG A 72 4.14 -16.51 -23.97
C ARG A 72 2.72 -15.99 -24.26
N GLU A 73 2.24 -16.15 -25.49
CA GLU A 73 0.89 -15.68 -25.85
C GLU A 73 -0.17 -16.54 -25.17
N LYS A 74 -0.05 -17.87 -25.25
CA LYS A 74 -0.94 -18.78 -24.53
C LYS A 74 -0.84 -18.62 -23.02
N MET A 75 0.38 -18.44 -22.49
CA MET A 75 0.57 -18.19 -21.08
C MET A 75 -0.22 -16.94 -20.62
N ASN A 76 -0.11 -15.83 -21.34
CA ASN A 76 -0.82 -14.60 -21.00
C ASN A 76 -2.35 -14.75 -21.13
N ALA A 77 -2.82 -15.45 -22.16
CA ALA A 77 -4.25 -15.70 -22.35
C ALA A 77 -4.82 -16.58 -21.21
N GLU A 78 -4.12 -17.64 -20.81
CA GLU A 78 -4.54 -18.49 -19.70
C GLU A 78 -4.42 -17.81 -18.34
N LEU A 79 -3.45 -16.91 -18.15
CA LEU A 79 -3.35 -16.06 -16.96
C LEU A 79 -4.55 -15.11 -16.84
N GLN A 80 -4.98 -14.51 -17.94
CA GLN A 80 -6.17 -13.65 -17.94
C GLN A 80 -7.45 -14.45 -17.61
N LYS A 81 -7.61 -15.63 -18.18
CA LYS A 81 -8.73 -16.53 -17.84
C LYS A 81 -8.71 -16.94 -16.37
N LEU A 82 -7.51 -17.23 -15.83
CA LEU A 82 -7.33 -17.54 -14.41
C LEU A 82 -7.78 -16.39 -13.53
N TYR A 83 -7.38 -15.15 -13.86
CA TYR A 83 -7.78 -13.95 -13.10
C TYR A 83 -9.29 -13.73 -13.14
N GLN A 84 -9.92 -13.90 -14.30
CA GLN A 84 -11.38 -13.81 -14.44
C GLN A 84 -12.09 -14.89 -13.65
N LYS A 85 -11.64 -16.16 -13.76
CA LYS A 85 -12.23 -17.30 -13.06
C LYS A 85 -12.17 -17.18 -11.53
N GLU A 86 -11.05 -16.68 -11.01
CA GLU A 86 -10.84 -16.52 -9.57
C GLU A 86 -11.29 -15.14 -9.06
N ASN A 87 -11.90 -14.32 -9.93
CA ASN A 87 -12.30 -12.95 -9.63
C ASN A 87 -11.17 -12.14 -8.96
N TYR A 88 -9.93 -12.35 -9.43
CA TYR A 88 -8.71 -11.80 -8.85
C TYR A 88 -8.29 -10.52 -9.55
N ASN A 89 -8.16 -9.45 -8.78
CA ASN A 89 -7.62 -8.18 -9.27
C ASN A 89 -6.15 -8.02 -8.86
N PRO A 90 -5.18 -8.11 -9.80
CA PRO A 90 -3.76 -7.96 -9.48
C PRO A 90 -3.40 -6.56 -8.96
N MET A 91 -4.16 -5.53 -9.33
CA MET A 91 -3.95 -4.15 -8.88
C MET A 91 -4.46 -3.90 -7.45
N GLY A 92 -5.40 -4.70 -6.96
CA GLY A 92 -6.02 -4.52 -5.63
C GLY A 92 -5.01 -4.63 -4.48
N GLY A 93 -3.97 -5.45 -4.65
CA GLY A 93 -2.88 -5.56 -3.67
C GLY A 93 -1.94 -4.36 -3.62
N CYS A 94 -1.74 -3.67 -4.73
CA CYS A 94 -0.86 -2.51 -4.81
C CYS A 94 -1.47 -1.29 -4.09
N ALA A 95 -2.77 -1.10 -4.16
CA ALA A 95 -3.46 0.04 -3.54
C ALA A 95 -3.30 0.03 -2.01
N THR A 96 -3.35 -1.13 -1.38
CA THR A 96 -3.15 -1.26 0.07
C THR A 96 -1.71 -1.00 0.53
N SER A 97 -0.71 -1.21 -0.35
CA SER A 97 0.69 -0.93 -0.04
C SER A 97 1.04 0.56 -0.09
N LEU A 98 0.21 1.39 -0.72
CA LEU A 98 0.39 2.85 -0.78
C LEU A 98 -0.13 3.58 0.46
N LEU A 99 -0.88 2.91 1.32
CA LEU A 99 -1.48 3.51 2.52
C LEU A 99 -0.47 4.14 3.51
N PRO A 100 0.77 3.62 3.71
CA PRO A 100 1.76 4.25 4.56
C PRO A 100 2.32 5.58 4.01
N PHE A 101 2.19 5.86 2.70
CA PHE A 101 2.75 7.05 2.08
C PHE A 101 2.21 8.37 2.65
N PRO A 102 0.90 8.56 2.88
CA PRO A 102 0.39 9.77 3.51
C PRO A 102 0.99 10.03 4.90
N ILE A 103 1.24 8.97 5.69
CA ILE A 103 1.87 9.09 7.02
C ILE A 103 3.33 9.52 6.86
N MET A 104 4.06 8.89 5.96
CA MET A 104 5.45 9.24 5.67
C MET A 104 5.58 10.70 5.20
N ILE A 105 4.71 11.13 4.29
CA ILE A 105 4.67 12.50 3.80
C ILE A 105 4.32 13.45 4.94
N GLY A 106 3.35 13.11 5.77
CA GLY A 106 2.92 13.95 6.88
C GLY A 106 4.02 14.17 7.91
N ILE A 107 4.72 13.11 8.34
CA ILE A 107 5.85 13.27 9.27
C ILE A 107 7.02 14.03 8.62
N TYR A 108 7.30 13.77 7.34
CA TYR A 108 8.29 14.53 6.61
C TYR A 108 7.99 16.04 6.63
N TYR A 109 6.75 16.42 6.31
CA TYR A 109 6.33 17.82 6.32
C TYR A 109 6.27 18.42 7.74
N SER A 110 5.99 17.62 8.77
CA SER A 110 6.06 18.09 10.16
C SER A 110 7.49 18.36 10.60
N VAL A 111 8.45 17.58 10.10
CA VAL A 111 9.87 17.73 10.43
C VAL A 111 10.53 18.90 9.67
N ILE A 112 10.26 19.06 8.36
CA ILE A 112 10.90 20.10 7.54
C ILE A 112 10.25 21.48 7.67
N TYR A 113 8.98 21.51 8.10
CA TYR A 113 8.23 22.74 8.38
C TYR A 113 7.76 22.74 9.84
N PRO A 114 8.68 22.72 10.82
CA PRO A 114 8.34 22.59 12.22
C PRO A 114 7.59 23.80 12.76
N LEU A 115 7.93 25.01 12.31
CA LEU A 115 7.25 26.24 12.73
C LEU A 115 5.79 26.25 12.26
N GLN A 116 5.56 25.90 10.99
CA GLN A 116 4.20 25.92 10.41
C GLN A 116 3.36 24.73 10.86
N ASN A 117 3.89 23.50 10.78
CA ASN A 117 3.09 22.30 10.92
C ASN A 117 3.10 21.71 12.33
N THR A 118 4.17 21.93 13.13
CA THR A 118 4.29 21.38 14.48
C THR A 118 3.96 22.44 15.53
N LEU A 119 4.53 23.66 15.43
CA LEU A 119 4.29 24.74 16.38
C LEU A 119 3.11 25.63 16.01
N HIS A 120 2.60 25.52 14.79
CA HIS A 120 1.47 26.31 14.27
C HIS A 120 1.67 27.81 14.36
N ILE A 121 2.91 28.25 14.10
CA ILE A 121 3.28 29.68 14.04
C ILE A 121 2.62 30.33 12.83
N ALA A 122 2.29 31.63 12.96
CA ALA A 122 1.69 32.39 11.88
C ALA A 122 2.61 32.44 10.65
N LYS A 123 2.04 32.24 9.45
CA LYS A 123 2.81 32.25 8.20
C LYS A 123 3.53 33.59 7.94
N SER A 124 2.95 34.70 8.38
CA SER A 124 3.59 36.02 8.32
C SER A 124 4.88 36.01 9.10
N SER A 125 4.85 35.60 10.38
CA SER A 125 6.02 35.54 11.25
C SER A 125 7.11 34.62 10.69
N ILE A 126 6.72 33.48 10.10
CA ILE A 126 7.66 32.56 9.44
C ILE A 126 8.29 33.20 8.20
N ALA A 127 7.50 33.92 7.38
CA ALA A 127 8.01 34.61 6.20
C ALA A 127 9.01 35.72 6.59
N ASP A 128 8.72 36.49 7.60
CA ASP A 128 9.58 37.53 8.10
C ASP A 128 10.89 36.99 8.71
N ALA A 129 10.78 35.90 9.50
CA ALA A 129 11.95 35.20 10.06
C ALA A 129 12.83 34.59 8.95
N THR A 130 12.26 33.95 7.96
CA THR A 130 13.03 33.37 6.85
C THR A 130 13.66 34.43 5.96
N ALA A 131 13.04 35.62 5.81
CA ALA A 131 13.60 36.73 5.07
C ALA A 131 14.88 37.30 5.72
N VAL A 132 15.07 37.16 7.04
CA VAL A 132 16.30 37.53 7.74
C VAL A 132 17.49 36.74 7.23
N PHE A 133 17.30 35.42 7.02
CA PHE A 133 18.36 34.50 6.56
C PHE A 133 18.86 34.84 5.16
N SER A 134 18.01 35.41 4.30
CA SER A 134 18.44 35.88 2.97
C SER A 134 19.51 36.93 2.99
N LYS A 135 19.67 37.61 4.12
CA LYS A 135 20.63 38.69 4.34
C LYS A 135 21.91 38.26 5.03
N ILE A 136 21.98 37.00 5.50
CA ILE A 136 23.13 36.46 6.24
C ILE A 136 24.07 35.73 5.25
N PRO A 137 25.32 36.22 5.06
CA PRO A 137 26.28 35.53 4.21
C PRO A 137 26.61 34.13 4.76
N GLY A 138 26.65 33.12 3.88
CA GLY A 138 27.05 31.77 4.25
C GLY A 138 25.93 30.85 4.73
N VAL A 139 24.71 31.34 4.91
CA VAL A 139 23.54 30.48 5.15
C VAL A 139 23.05 29.91 3.82
N SER A 140 22.98 28.59 3.74
CA SER A 140 22.46 27.92 2.53
C SER A 140 20.96 28.18 2.41
N MET A 141 20.57 28.96 1.41
CA MET A 141 19.19 29.29 1.10
C MET A 141 18.49 28.14 0.37
N ASN A 142 18.69 26.89 0.81
CA ASN A 142 17.89 25.80 0.31
C ASN A 142 16.44 26.01 0.78
N SER A 143 15.58 26.47 -0.11
CA SER A 143 14.18 26.86 0.16
C SER A 143 13.36 25.77 0.88
N GLN A 144 13.82 24.54 0.83
CA GLN A 144 13.15 23.39 1.44
C GLN A 144 13.37 23.30 2.98
N TYR A 145 14.46 23.88 3.51
CA TYR A 145 14.86 23.71 4.91
C TYR A 145 14.96 25.05 5.67
N LEU A 146 14.33 26.11 5.14
CA LEU A 146 14.43 27.45 5.76
C LEU A 146 13.89 27.48 7.20
N GLU A 147 12.79 26.78 7.49
CA GLU A 147 12.27 26.73 8.86
C GLU A 147 13.22 25.98 9.80
N LEU A 148 13.95 24.97 9.32
CA LEU A 148 14.98 24.27 10.09
C LEU A 148 16.16 25.18 10.38
N GLU A 149 16.54 26.04 9.44
CA GLU A 149 17.59 27.05 9.67
C GLU A 149 17.15 28.09 10.69
N VAL A 150 15.88 28.53 10.64
CA VAL A 150 15.31 29.40 11.68
C VAL A 150 15.41 28.73 13.05
N MET A 151 14.99 27.49 13.18
CA MET A 151 15.06 26.74 14.44
C MET A 151 16.49 26.59 14.97
N ARG A 152 17.42 26.21 14.09
CA ARG A 152 18.82 25.98 14.44
C ARG A 152 19.52 27.25 14.94
N HIS A 153 19.22 28.38 14.31
CA HIS A 153 19.84 29.68 14.66
C HIS A 153 18.99 30.50 15.64
N PHE A 154 17.82 29.99 16.03
CA PHE A 154 16.93 30.71 16.95
C PHE A 154 17.60 31.12 18.25
N PRO A 155 18.41 30.31 18.96
CA PRO A 155 19.06 30.72 20.21
C PRO A 155 19.96 31.91 20.03
N VAL A 156 20.62 32.08 18.88
CA VAL A 156 21.51 33.20 18.57
C VAL A 156 20.74 34.42 18.09
N LEU A 157 19.65 34.27 17.39
CA LEU A 157 18.87 35.32 16.75
C LEU A 157 17.63 35.73 17.55
N LYS A 158 17.40 35.13 18.72
CA LYS A 158 16.23 35.39 19.58
C LYS A 158 15.99 36.85 19.83
N ASP A 159 17.03 37.59 20.32
CA ASP A 159 16.93 39.01 20.66
C ASP A 159 16.61 39.87 19.42
N TYR A 160 17.14 39.49 18.26
CA TYR A 160 16.83 40.14 17.00
C TYR A 160 15.36 39.94 16.61
N PHE A 161 14.87 38.72 16.70
CA PHE A 161 13.47 38.40 16.35
C PHE A 161 12.48 39.10 17.27
N VAL A 162 12.79 39.15 18.58
CA VAL A 162 11.97 39.87 19.58
C VAL A 162 11.99 41.36 19.34
N SER A 163 13.18 41.96 19.15
CA SER A 163 13.35 43.41 18.97
C SER A 163 12.66 43.93 17.70
N ASN A 164 12.55 43.11 16.68
CA ASN A 164 11.88 43.46 15.42
C ASN A 164 10.42 42.99 15.37
N ASN A 165 9.84 42.49 16.47
CA ASN A 165 8.47 41.98 16.57
C ASN A 165 8.13 40.91 15.51
N ILE A 166 9.12 40.09 15.12
CA ILE A 166 8.92 39.01 14.15
C ILE A 166 8.10 37.87 14.75
N PHE A 167 8.42 37.51 16.00
CA PHE A 167 7.65 36.57 16.81
C PHE A 167 7.08 37.25 18.04
N ASN A 168 5.86 36.95 18.43
CA ASN A 168 5.28 37.40 19.69
C ASN A 168 5.84 36.56 20.87
N ALA A 169 5.59 37.03 22.12
CA ALA A 169 6.13 36.35 23.29
C ALA A 169 5.73 34.90 23.46
N GLU A 170 4.51 34.54 23.04
CA GLU A 170 4.02 33.14 23.08
C GLU A 170 4.74 32.27 22.01
N GLU A 171 4.90 32.79 20.81
CA GLU A 171 5.63 32.13 19.74
C GLU A 171 7.10 31.90 20.11
N VAL A 172 7.76 32.93 20.71
CA VAL A 172 9.13 32.81 21.20
C VAL A 172 9.25 31.69 22.22
N ALA A 173 8.34 31.64 23.22
CA ALA A 173 8.36 30.61 24.25
C ALA A 173 8.17 29.20 23.66
N LYS A 174 7.27 29.05 22.69
CA LYS A 174 7.06 27.77 21.97
C LYS A 174 8.31 27.34 21.20
N ILE A 175 8.93 28.26 20.45
CA ILE A 175 10.11 27.95 19.65
C ILE A 175 11.30 27.61 20.56
N GLU A 176 11.50 28.35 21.64
CA GLU A 176 12.58 28.13 22.60
C GLU A 176 12.44 26.72 23.25
N ASN A 177 11.28 26.45 23.83
CA ASN A 177 11.00 25.14 24.44
C ASN A 177 11.21 23.99 23.46
N PHE A 178 10.76 24.16 22.21
CA PHE A 178 10.88 23.14 21.18
C PHE A 178 12.33 22.97 20.71
N SER A 179 13.12 24.06 20.65
CA SER A 179 14.51 24.00 20.17
C SER A 179 15.47 23.25 21.10
N GLU A 180 15.17 23.19 22.39
CA GLU A 180 16.00 22.52 23.40
C GLU A 180 15.90 20.98 23.28
N GLY A 181 14.79 20.44 22.77
CA GLY A 181 14.47 19.01 22.74
C GLY A 181 14.94 18.24 21.50
N PHE A 182 15.67 18.86 20.57
CA PHE A 182 16.05 18.19 19.31
C PHE A 182 17.20 17.18 19.43
N HIS A 183 17.89 17.13 20.56
CA HIS A 183 18.97 16.18 20.77
C HIS A 183 18.44 14.85 21.30
N PHE A 184 18.72 13.78 20.55
CA PHE A 184 18.36 12.42 20.93
C PHE A 184 19.58 11.50 20.77
N LEU A 185 19.97 10.81 21.84
CA LEU A 185 21.17 9.95 21.89
C LEU A 185 22.44 10.66 21.40
N GLY A 186 22.59 11.95 21.69
CA GLY A 186 23.74 12.76 21.27
C GLY A 186 23.71 13.20 19.79
N MET A 187 22.63 12.92 19.07
CA MET A 187 22.42 13.35 17.69
C MET A 187 21.43 14.51 17.64
N ASP A 188 21.72 15.53 16.83
CA ASP A 188 20.76 16.55 16.47
C ASP A 188 19.78 16.00 15.43
N MET A 189 18.50 15.90 15.80
CA MET A 189 17.46 15.33 14.96
C MET A 189 17.10 16.17 13.73
N LEU A 190 17.41 17.48 13.76
CA LEU A 190 17.22 18.37 12.61
C LEU A 190 18.41 18.35 11.62
N ALA A 191 19.56 17.83 12.05
CA ALA A 191 20.74 17.78 11.21
C ALA A 191 20.56 16.75 10.08
N ILE A 192 21.16 17.08 8.93
CA ILE A 192 21.13 16.22 7.73
C ILE A 192 22.45 15.44 7.67
N PRO A 193 22.43 14.09 7.65
CA PRO A 193 23.66 13.29 7.62
C PRO A 193 24.61 13.67 6.49
N GLN A 194 24.10 14.00 5.30
CA GLN A 194 24.89 14.47 4.16
C GLN A 194 25.78 15.66 4.45
N GLN A 195 25.31 16.57 5.30
CA GLN A 195 25.99 17.82 5.65
C GLN A 195 26.94 17.66 6.85
N SER A 196 26.93 16.50 7.49
CA SER A 196 27.74 16.21 8.67
C SER A 196 29.11 15.60 8.32
N SER A 197 30.09 15.73 9.21
CA SER A 197 31.37 15.02 9.08
C SER A 197 31.16 13.49 9.06
N PHE A 198 31.98 12.78 8.32
CA PHE A 198 31.90 11.31 8.22
C PHE A 198 32.05 10.60 9.58
N SER A 199 32.75 11.22 10.53
CA SER A 199 32.86 10.73 11.91
C SER A 199 31.65 11.02 12.80
N SER A 200 30.63 11.73 12.29
CA SER A 200 29.43 12.05 13.03
C SER A 200 28.57 10.81 13.26
N MET A 201 27.98 10.71 14.46
CA MET A 201 27.03 9.66 14.81
C MET A 201 25.77 9.67 13.92
N LEU A 202 25.48 10.76 13.21
CA LEU A 202 24.36 10.88 12.28
C LEU A 202 24.40 9.86 11.14
N TRP A 203 25.60 9.37 10.75
CA TRP A 203 25.75 8.33 9.74
C TRP A 203 25.20 6.95 10.14
N VAL A 204 24.98 6.75 11.43
CA VAL A 204 24.34 5.54 11.95
C VAL A 204 22.91 5.41 11.43
N ILE A 205 22.21 6.53 11.21
CA ILE A 205 20.81 6.53 10.79
C ILE A 205 20.60 5.96 9.38
N PRO A 206 21.28 6.42 8.31
CA PRO A 206 21.20 5.78 6.99
C PRO A 206 21.57 4.31 6.99
N VAL A 207 22.60 3.92 7.78
CA VAL A 207 23.02 2.52 7.92
C VAL A 207 21.92 1.69 8.59
N LEU A 208 21.33 2.18 9.68
CA LEU A 208 20.22 1.50 10.35
C LEU A 208 18.97 1.41 9.44
N CYS A 209 18.69 2.44 8.63
CA CYS A 209 17.63 2.40 7.63
C CYS A 209 17.88 1.28 6.61
N LEU A 210 19.09 1.17 6.08
CA LEU A 210 19.48 0.12 5.15
C LEU A 210 19.28 -1.27 5.76
N VAL A 211 19.87 -1.50 6.93
CA VAL A 211 19.84 -2.80 7.61
C VAL A 211 18.40 -3.17 8.00
N SER A 212 17.67 -2.25 8.64
CA SER A 212 16.29 -2.52 9.09
C SER A 212 15.37 -2.83 7.91
N TYR A 213 15.54 -2.14 6.77
CA TYR A 213 14.74 -2.40 5.58
C TYR A 213 15.08 -3.76 4.94
N PHE A 214 16.35 -4.16 4.88
CA PHE A 214 16.73 -5.51 4.47
C PHE A 214 16.12 -6.59 5.37
N VAL A 215 16.12 -6.36 6.68
CA VAL A 215 15.50 -7.31 7.63
C VAL A 215 13.98 -7.39 7.42
N VAL A 216 13.29 -6.27 7.22
CA VAL A 216 11.86 -6.25 6.88
C VAL A 216 11.61 -7.07 5.62
N GLN A 217 12.38 -6.86 4.57
CA GLN A 217 12.26 -7.56 3.30
C GLN A 217 12.49 -9.07 3.46
N TRP A 218 13.56 -9.43 4.18
CA TRP A 218 13.91 -10.83 4.44
C TRP A 218 12.81 -11.54 5.24
N VAL A 219 12.31 -10.92 6.32
CA VAL A 219 11.21 -11.47 7.12
C VAL A 219 9.94 -11.62 6.29
N SER A 220 9.56 -10.60 5.54
CA SER A 220 8.39 -10.62 4.66
C SER A 220 8.48 -11.73 3.62
N GLN A 221 9.65 -11.89 2.99
CA GLN A 221 9.88 -12.93 1.99
C GLN A 221 9.82 -14.35 2.60
N LYS A 222 10.47 -14.54 3.76
CA LYS A 222 10.46 -15.83 4.46
C LYS A 222 9.05 -16.24 4.88
N MET A 223 8.24 -15.27 5.32
CA MET A 223 6.86 -15.52 5.75
C MET A 223 5.88 -15.67 4.61
N SER A 224 6.09 -14.99 3.49
CA SER A 224 5.23 -15.10 2.31
C SER A 224 5.43 -16.40 1.52
N GLY A 225 6.41 -17.23 1.86
CA GLY A 225 6.68 -18.48 1.14
C GLY A 225 7.01 -18.30 -0.35
N GLN A 226 7.23 -17.07 -0.79
CA GLN A 226 7.61 -16.76 -2.17
C GLN A 226 9.07 -17.16 -2.39
N GLN A 227 9.31 -18.43 -2.68
CA GLN A 227 10.60 -18.86 -3.20
C GLN A 227 10.79 -18.31 -4.62
N GLN A 228 11.90 -17.59 -4.79
CA GLN A 228 12.44 -17.17 -6.08
C GLN A 228 11.58 -16.18 -6.88
N GLN A 229 11.67 -14.93 -6.49
CA GLN A 229 11.26 -13.82 -7.37
C GLN A 229 12.20 -13.79 -8.59
N GLN A 230 11.63 -13.94 -9.79
CA GLN A 230 12.39 -13.88 -11.04
C GLN A 230 12.40 -12.45 -11.62
N GLY A 231 13.51 -12.07 -12.26
CA GLY A 231 13.62 -10.85 -13.05
C GLY A 231 13.53 -9.55 -12.25
N CYS A 232 12.65 -8.64 -12.63
CA CYS A 232 12.50 -7.28 -12.10
C CYS A 232 12.29 -7.22 -10.56
N MET A 233 11.65 -8.22 -9.98
CA MET A 233 11.42 -8.29 -8.53
C MET A 233 12.71 -8.46 -7.71
N LYS A 234 13.75 -9.13 -8.24
CA LYS A 234 15.06 -9.19 -7.58
C LYS A 234 15.75 -7.84 -7.53
N ILE A 235 15.62 -7.06 -8.60
CA ILE A 235 16.16 -5.71 -8.68
C ILE A 235 15.49 -4.82 -7.65
N MET A 236 14.16 -4.86 -7.57
CA MET A 236 13.40 -4.11 -6.55
C MET A 236 13.79 -4.48 -5.13
N PHE A 237 14.10 -5.75 -4.87
CA PHE A 237 14.50 -6.24 -3.55
C PHE A 237 15.79 -5.57 -3.05
N ILE A 238 16.72 -5.27 -3.94
CA ILE A 238 17.99 -4.60 -3.61
C ILE A 238 17.84 -3.07 -3.73
N ALA A 239 17.15 -2.59 -4.75
CA ALA A 239 17.03 -1.16 -5.02
C ALA A 239 16.26 -0.41 -3.94
N LEU A 240 15.21 -1.01 -3.38
CA LEU A 240 14.35 -0.35 -2.41
C LEU A 240 15.03 -0.05 -1.07
N PRO A 241 15.81 -0.98 -0.46
CA PRO A 241 16.63 -0.66 0.73
C PRO A 241 17.70 0.41 0.46
N LEU A 242 18.37 0.35 -0.70
CA LEU A 242 19.37 1.36 -1.07
C LEU A 242 18.71 2.73 -1.25
N PHE A 243 17.56 2.79 -1.88
CA PHE A 243 16.76 4.00 -2.01
C PHE A 243 16.36 4.57 -0.64
N SER A 244 15.90 3.73 0.28
CA SER A 244 15.58 4.14 1.65
C SER A 244 16.79 4.73 2.39
N ALA A 245 17.97 4.10 2.28
CA ALA A 245 19.18 4.60 2.88
C ALA A 245 19.65 5.93 2.25
N TYR A 246 19.53 6.07 0.93
CA TYR A 246 19.84 7.32 0.23
C TYR A 246 18.94 8.48 0.70
N TRP A 247 17.64 8.24 0.85
CA TRP A 247 16.73 9.25 1.38
C TRP A 247 17.04 9.61 2.83
N ALA A 248 17.34 8.62 3.68
CA ALA A 248 17.74 8.87 5.06
C ALA A 248 19.08 9.64 5.17
N TYR A 249 19.93 9.57 4.15
CA TYR A 249 21.18 10.31 4.05
C TYR A 249 20.96 11.80 3.73
N ILE A 250 20.00 12.12 2.84
CA ILE A 250 19.75 13.49 2.36
C ILE A 250 18.67 14.24 3.15
N MET A 251 17.95 13.55 4.05
CA MET A 251 16.89 14.12 4.87
C MET A 251 17.33 14.35 6.32
N PRO A 252 16.62 15.21 7.09
CA PRO A 252 16.86 15.36 8.52
C PRO A 252 16.83 14.04 9.27
N ALA A 253 17.69 13.88 10.27
CA ALA A 253 17.86 12.67 11.07
C ALA A 253 16.55 12.17 11.70
N ALA A 254 15.65 13.08 12.07
CA ALA A 254 14.32 12.77 12.57
C ALA A 254 13.48 11.89 11.61
N VAL A 255 13.53 12.17 10.31
CA VAL A 255 12.84 11.37 9.29
C VAL A 255 13.45 9.97 9.19
N GLY A 256 14.77 9.89 9.23
CA GLY A 256 15.48 8.61 9.26
C GLY A 256 15.17 7.79 10.50
N LEU A 257 15.11 8.43 11.67
CA LEU A 257 14.69 7.78 12.93
C LEU A 257 13.28 7.18 12.82
N TYR A 258 12.33 7.95 12.28
CA TYR A 258 10.98 7.43 12.01
C TYR A 258 11.03 6.16 11.13
N TRP A 259 11.84 6.16 10.07
CA TRP A 259 11.95 4.99 9.20
C TRP A 259 12.53 3.77 9.91
N VAL A 260 13.58 3.93 10.71
CA VAL A 260 14.16 2.85 11.51
C VAL A 260 13.11 2.27 12.47
N VAL A 261 12.47 3.12 13.27
CA VAL A 261 11.45 2.69 14.25
C VAL A 261 10.26 2.05 13.54
N SER A 262 9.79 2.66 12.45
CA SER A 262 8.70 2.10 11.63
C SER A 262 9.04 0.72 11.08
N SER A 263 10.29 0.49 10.64
CA SER A 263 10.77 -0.79 10.15
C SER A 263 10.81 -1.85 11.24
N VAL A 264 11.32 -1.51 12.42
CA VAL A 264 11.34 -2.43 13.59
C VAL A 264 9.93 -2.84 13.98
N LEU A 265 9.01 -1.87 14.10
CA LEU A 265 7.61 -2.16 14.40
C LEU A 265 6.93 -2.98 13.29
N GLN A 266 7.31 -2.75 12.03
CA GLN A 266 6.83 -3.51 10.88
C GLN A 266 7.24 -4.99 10.96
N ILE A 267 8.47 -5.28 11.41
CA ILE A 267 8.94 -6.66 11.60
C ILE A 267 8.05 -7.36 12.63
N VAL A 268 7.86 -6.73 13.81
CA VAL A 268 7.02 -7.28 14.88
C VAL A 268 5.59 -7.50 14.37
N GLN A 269 5.01 -6.50 13.73
CA GLN A 269 3.66 -6.55 13.18
C GLN A 269 3.51 -7.67 12.14
N THR A 270 4.48 -7.83 11.23
CA THR A 270 4.47 -8.87 10.20
C THR A 270 4.49 -10.27 10.83
N ILE A 271 5.34 -10.49 11.86
CA ILE A 271 5.42 -11.77 12.56
C ILE A 271 4.10 -12.09 13.27
N VAL A 272 3.55 -11.13 14.00
CA VAL A 272 2.30 -11.32 14.76
C VAL A 272 1.13 -11.58 13.81
N LEU A 273 0.96 -10.73 12.80
CA LEU A 273 -0.14 -10.87 11.86
C LEU A 273 -0.03 -12.15 11.01
N HIS A 274 1.18 -12.58 10.65
CA HIS A 274 1.36 -13.83 9.93
C HIS A 274 0.98 -15.05 10.78
N LYS A 275 1.28 -15.05 12.08
CA LYS A 275 0.84 -16.11 13.01
C LYS A 275 -0.68 -16.14 13.17
N MET A 276 -1.32 -14.98 13.23
CA MET A 276 -2.78 -14.86 13.38
C MET A 276 -3.52 -15.17 12.07
N TYR A 277 -3.07 -14.64 10.95
CA TYR A 277 -3.68 -14.70 9.64
C TYR A 277 -2.77 -15.42 8.64
N SER A 278 -2.36 -16.66 8.96
CA SER A 278 -1.57 -17.45 8.00
C SER A 278 -2.37 -17.75 6.73
N PRO A 279 -1.72 -17.94 5.57
CA PRO A 279 -2.39 -18.22 4.31
C PRO A 279 -3.35 -19.41 4.38
N ALA A 280 -2.97 -20.46 5.10
CA ALA A 280 -3.83 -21.62 5.31
C ALA A 280 -5.10 -21.29 6.10
N LYS A 281 -4.98 -20.50 7.19
CA LYS A 281 -6.13 -20.07 7.99
C LYS A 281 -7.06 -19.15 7.20
N VAL A 282 -6.49 -18.22 6.42
CA VAL A 282 -7.28 -17.31 5.58
C VAL A 282 -8.00 -18.07 4.46
N ALA A 283 -7.34 -19.04 3.84
CA ALA A 283 -7.95 -19.89 2.82
C ALA A 283 -9.12 -20.70 3.40
N ALA A 284 -8.92 -21.37 4.54
CA ALA A 284 -9.95 -22.12 5.23
C ALA A 284 -11.15 -21.24 5.65
N TYR A 285 -10.88 -20.04 6.16
CA TYR A 285 -11.94 -19.08 6.52
C TYR A 285 -12.75 -18.64 5.29
N ASN A 286 -12.07 -18.32 4.18
CA ASN A 286 -12.76 -17.91 2.94
C ASN A 286 -13.60 -19.04 2.36
N GLU A 287 -13.12 -20.27 2.43
CA GLU A 287 -13.85 -21.46 1.96
C GLU A 287 -15.08 -21.73 2.83
N ALA A 288 -14.92 -21.68 4.16
CA ALA A 288 -16.05 -21.81 5.09
C ALA A 288 -17.09 -20.69 4.88
N SER A 289 -16.65 -19.44 4.71
CA SER A 289 -17.54 -18.31 4.45
C SER A 289 -18.29 -18.46 3.12
N HIS A 290 -17.64 -18.99 2.09
CA HIS A 290 -18.27 -19.25 0.79
C HIS A 290 -19.34 -20.34 0.91
N LEU A 291 -19.06 -21.42 1.64
CA LEU A 291 -20.02 -22.49 1.88
C LEU A 291 -21.25 -21.99 2.65
N LEU A 292 -21.03 -21.17 3.69
CA LEU A 292 -22.14 -20.55 4.46
C LEU A 292 -23.00 -19.63 3.59
N LEU A 293 -22.39 -18.85 2.69
CA LEU A 293 -23.14 -18.00 1.76
C LEU A 293 -23.96 -18.83 0.77
N MET A 294 -23.39 -19.92 0.25
CA MET A 294 -24.12 -20.83 -0.65
C MET A 294 -25.31 -21.49 0.08
N GLU A 295 -25.11 -21.97 1.31
CA GLU A 295 -26.18 -22.53 2.14
C GLU A 295 -27.27 -21.48 2.44
N GLU A 296 -26.90 -20.24 2.72
CA GLU A 296 -27.85 -19.13 2.92
C GLU A 296 -28.63 -18.81 1.63
N GLU A 297 -27.96 -18.81 0.47
CA GLU A 297 -28.60 -18.58 -0.82
C GLU A 297 -29.52 -19.73 -1.20
N GLU A 298 -29.12 -20.97 -0.99
CA GLU A 298 -29.98 -22.16 -1.19
C GLU A 298 -31.21 -22.11 -0.29
N GLY A 299 -31.07 -21.69 0.95
CA GLY A 299 -32.19 -21.50 1.88
C GLY A 299 -33.19 -20.39 1.47
N LYS A 300 -32.75 -19.43 0.65
CA LYS A 300 -33.59 -18.35 0.08
C LYS A 300 -34.35 -18.78 -1.19
N VAL A 301 -33.97 -19.88 -1.83
CA VAL A 301 -34.66 -20.40 -3.02
C VAL A 301 -36.02 -20.94 -2.56
N LYS A 302 -37.07 -20.15 -2.74
CA LYS A 302 -38.45 -20.64 -2.55
C LYS A 302 -38.75 -21.73 -3.57
N PRO A 303 -39.32 -22.86 -3.15
CA PRO A 303 -39.76 -23.86 -4.11
C PRO A 303 -40.69 -23.21 -5.13
N LEU A 304 -40.46 -23.51 -6.41
CA LEU A 304 -41.31 -23.01 -7.49
C LEU A 304 -42.80 -23.35 -7.21
N PRO A 305 -43.76 -22.47 -7.48
CA PRO A 305 -45.15 -22.79 -7.38
C PRO A 305 -45.49 -24.08 -8.13
N GLN A 306 -46.36 -24.93 -7.58
CA GLN A 306 -46.68 -26.22 -8.15
C GLN A 306 -47.09 -26.15 -9.63
N GLU A 307 -47.87 -25.14 -10.03
CA GLU A 307 -48.23 -24.90 -11.45
C GLU A 307 -47.00 -24.69 -12.37
N VAL A 308 -45.93 -24.08 -11.86
CA VAL A 308 -44.69 -23.87 -12.65
C VAL A 308 -43.87 -25.13 -12.71
N GLN A 309 -43.85 -25.93 -11.63
CA GLN A 309 -43.20 -27.23 -11.60
C GLN A 309 -43.86 -28.21 -12.58
N GLU A 310 -45.20 -28.25 -12.62
CA GLU A 310 -45.94 -29.07 -13.56
C GLU A 310 -45.72 -28.67 -15.01
N LYS A 311 -45.73 -27.35 -15.32
CA LYS A 311 -45.41 -26.85 -16.68
C LYS A 311 -43.97 -27.16 -17.12
N ILE A 312 -43.02 -27.15 -16.18
CA ILE A 312 -41.65 -27.54 -16.46
C ILE A 312 -41.56 -29.04 -16.67
N ALA A 313 -42.23 -29.84 -15.82
CA ALA A 313 -42.29 -31.28 -15.96
C ALA A 313 -42.94 -31.72 -17.29
N GLU A 314 -44.00 -31.05 -17.71
CA GLU A 314 -44.69 -31.26 -18.98
C GLU A 314 -43.78 -30.93 -20.18
N LYS A 315 -43.02 -29.85 -20.12
CA LYS A 315 -42.05 -29.47 -21.17
C LYS A 315 -40.80 -30.36 -21.22
N LEU A 316 -40.38 -30.90 -20.08
CA LEU A 316 -39.25 -31.83 -19.98
C LEU A 316 -39.64 -33.29 -20.10
N ALA A 317 -40.95 -33.61 -20.11
CA ALA A 317 -41.41 -34.96 -20.39
C ALA A 317 -40.85 -35.43 -21.75
N PRO A 318 -40.23 -36.59 -21.82
CA PRO A 318 -39.69 -37.10 -23.07
C PRO A 318 -40.84 -37.20 -24.09
N LYS A 319 -40.73 -36.39 -25.16
CA LYS A 319 -41.67 -36.53 -26.29
C LYS A 319 -41.67 -37.99 -26.71
N GLU A 320 -42.85 -38.59 -26.82
CA GLU A 320 -43.05 -39.98 -27.18
C GLU A 320 -42.05 -40.41 -28.27
N VAL A 321 -41.32 -41.47 -27.98
CA VAL A 321 -40.44 -42.11 -28.93
C VAL A 321 -41.30 -42.45 -30.15
N ILE A 322 -41.03 -41.81 -31.29
CA ILE A 322 -41.67 -42.13 -32.58
C ILE A 322 -41.41 -43.62 -32.79
N THR A 323 -42.45 -44.41 -32.63
CA THR A 323 -42.37 -45.82 -32.82
C THR A 323 -41.96 -46.15 -34.28
N GLU A 324 -41.20 -47.20 -34.51
CA GLU A 324 -40.62 -47.60 -35.80
C GLU A 324 -41.64 -47.58 -36.96
N LYS A 325 -42.97 -47.69 -36.68
CA LYS A 325 -44.05 -47.53 -37.64
C LYS A 325 -44.22 -46.11 -38.21
N ALA A 326 -43.84 -45.06 -37.51
CA ALA A 326 -43.86 -43.70 -38.04
C ALA A 326 -42.71 -43.49 -39.01
N TYR A 327 -41.56 -44.15 -38.81
CA TYR A 327 -40.40 -44.06 -39.68
C TYR A 327 -40.59 -44.77 -41.04
N THR A 328 -41.33 -45.82 -41.09
CA THR A 328 -41.61 -46.55 -42.35
C THR A 328 -42.64 -45.86 -43.27
N ASN A 329 -43.56 -45.08 -42.71
CA ASN A 329 -44.54 -44.32 -43.49
C ASN A 329 -43.98 -42.93 -43.99
N ALA A 330 -42.92 -42.43 -43.46
CA ALA A 330 -42.31 -41.16 -43.90
C ALA A 330 -41.38 -41.35 -45.10
N ASN A 331 -40.98 -42.60 -45.43
CA ASN A 331 -39.96 -42.89 -46.47
C ASN A 331 -40.57 -43.43 -47.78
N THR A 332 -41.91 -43.46 -47.93
CA THR A 332 -42.58 -43.88 -49.15
C THR A 332 -43.45 -42.84 -49.84
N GLY A 333 -43.08 -41.55 -49.73
CA GLY A 333 -43.79 -40.46 -50.33
C GLY A 333 -42.91 -39.47 -51.11
N ASP A 334 -42.86 -39.78 -52.41
CA ASP A 334 -42.64 -38.79 -53.50
C ASP A 334 -41.31 -38.07 -53.69
N THR A 335 -40.55 -38.65 -54.60
CA THR A 335 -39.68 -37.93 -55.53
C THR A 335 -40.50 -37.07 -56.48
N LYS A 336 -40.50 -35.77 -56.33
CA LYS A 336 -40.68 -34.80 -57.44
C LYS A 336 -39.92 -33.48 -57.21
N LYS A 337 -39.02 -33.27 -58.16
CA LYS A 337 -38.25 -32.07 -58.49
C LYS A 337 -38.98 -30.76 -58.22
N LYS A 338 -38.24 -29.78 -57.65
CA LYS A 338 -38.11 -28.46 -58.28
C LYS A 338 -36.86 -27.73 -57.81
N LYS A 339 -36.09 -27.28 -58.78
CA LYS A 339 -35.01 -26.29 -58.68
C LYS A 339 -35.53 -24.94 -58.25
N SER A 340 -34.83 -24.18 -57.43
CA SER A 340 -34.25 -22.88 -57.79
C SER A 340 -33.77 -22.12 -56.53
N ALA A 341 -32.53 -21.73 -56.61
CA ALA A 341 -31.98 -20.40 -56.42
C ALA A 341 -32.06 -19.73 -55.05
N GLY A 342 -30.90 -19.59 -54.42
CA GLY A 342 -30.35 -18.27 -54.20
C GLY A 342 -30.32 -17.76 -52.77
N LYS A 343 -29.11 -17.45 -52.38
CA LYS A 343 -28.59 -16.40 -51.46
C LYS A 343 -28.42 -16.73 -49.98
N SER A 344 -27.16 -16.95 -49.63
CA SER A 344 -26.31 -16.07 -48.78
C SER A 344 -26.88 -15.67 -47.43
N GLY A 345 -26.26 -16.20 -46.37
CA GLY A 345 -26.35 -15.67 -45.00
C GLY A 345 -25.41 -16.43 -44.11
N LYS A 346 -24.29 -15.81 -43.79
CA LYS A 346 -23.29 -16.28 -42.81
C LYS A 346 -23.92 -16.47 -41.44
N SER A 347 -23.71 -17.61 -40.82
CA SER A 347 -23.71 -17.72 -39.38
C SER A 347 -22.56 -18.64 -38.93
N SER A 348 -21.84 -18.16 -38.01
CA SER A 348 -20.63 -18.71 -37.43
C SER A 348 -20.91 -19.99 -36.64
N ASP A 349 -20.28 -21.07 -37.04
CA ASP A 349 -20.20 -22.31 -36.27
C ASP A 349 -19.20 -22.18 -35.14
N TYR A 350 -19.68 -22.47 -33.95
CA TYR A 350 -18.88 -22.79 -32.77
C TYR A 350 -19.17 -24.25 -32.42
N MET A 351 -18.36 -25.12 -32.89
CA MET A 351 -18.24 -26.50 -32.33
C MET A 351 -16.82 -27.02 -32.60
N GLY A 352 -16.02 -27.01 -31.53
CA GLY A 352 -14.71 -27.61 -31.53
C GLY A 352 -14.81 -29.15 -31.52
N ALA A 353 -14.16 -29.77 -32.46
CA ALA A 353 -13.91 -31.20 -32.44
C ALA A 353 -12.56 -31.51 -31.80
N LYS A 354 -12.55 -32.54 -30.98
CA LYS A 354 -11.38 -33.19 -30.38
C LYS A 354 -10.38 -33.66 -31.42
N LYS A 355 -9.10 -33.41 -31.16
CA LYS A 355 -8.07 -34.47 -31.10
C LYS A 355 -6.91 -33.98 -30.23
#